data_d5542c99395f04f97951a4adeba3373b
#
_entry.id   d5542c99395f04f97951a4adeba3373b
#
_cell.length_a   1.000
_cell.length_b   1.000
_cell.length_c   1.000
_cell.angle_alpha   90.00
_cell.angle_beta   90.00
_cell.angle_gamma   90.00
#
_symmetry.space_group_name_H-M   'P 1'
#
loop_
_entity.id
_entity.type
_entity.pdbx_description
1 polymer ?
#
loop_
_entity_poly.entity_id
_entity_poly.type
_entity_poly.pdbx_seq_one_letter_code
_entity_poly.pdbx_strand_id
1 'polypeptide(L)'
;MISKILKEKTTAEHQQAEKNNDARFIIDHSITHDQYLGLLYKNYIVYNKLENLIHNFMDELPSDLKEFAVYDKSDRLIKDLTQSDFNFDRFEDELAVDITQKDTNVMQAIGVLYVIEGSMLGGMMIANHLQHCSELGSIEEHHFFGGNPKAHVQRWKKFIAVLDGLTLNEQEKEEIIKGAKEAFKYFDKIFELELVI
;
A
#
# COMPACT_ATOMS: atom_id res chain seq x y z
N MET A 1 -20.84 -6.02 9.86
CA MET A 1 -20.08 -5.52 8.69
C MET A 1 -18.61 -5.83 8.93
N ILE A 2 -17.99 -6.53 8.00
CA ILE A 2 -16.58 -6.95 8.14
C ILE A 2 -15.63 -5.74 8.11
N SER A 3 -15.93 -4.69 7.35
CA SER A 3 -15.12 -3.47 7.28
C SER A 3 -14.92 -2.80 8.64
N LYS A 4 -15.98 -2.75 9.46
CA LYS A 4 -15.90 -2.20 10.82
C LYS A 4 -14.98 -3.05 11.71
N ILE A 5 -15.11 -4.37 11.62
CA ILE A 5 -14.29 -5.31 12.38
C ILE A 5 -12.81 -5.18 11.95
N LEU A 6 -12.54 -5.12 10.65
CA LEU A 6 -11.20 -4.89 10.13
C LEU A 6 -10.57 -3.62 10.71
N LYS A 7 -11.28 -2.49 10.60
CA LYS A 7 -10.80 -1.21 11.15
C LYS A 7 -10.44 -1.34 12.64
N GLU A 8 -11.30 -1.96 13.45
CA GLU A 8 -11.08 -2.13 14.89
C GLU A 8 -9.89 -3.07 15.18
N LYS A 9 -9.82 -4.18 14.46
CA LYS A 9 -8.84 -5.26 14.73
C LYS A 9 -7.45 -4.97 14.16
N THR A 10 -7.32 -4.03 13.22
CA THR A 10 -6.03 -3.66 12.60
C THR A 10 -5.53 -2.29 13.04
N THR A 11 -6.22 -1.62 13.97
CA THR A 11 -5.86 -0.24 14.41
C THR A 11 -4.42 -0.16 14.92
N ALA A 12 -3.97 -1.14 15.71
CA ALA A 12 -2.63 -1.13 16.28
C ALA A 12 -1.54 -1.28 15.19
N GLU A 13 -1.73 -2.24 14.28
CA GLU A 13 -0.80 -2.48 13.17
C GLU A 13 -0.76 -1.29 12.20
N HIS A 14 -1.92 -0.68 11.92
CA HIS A 14 -2.00 0.53 11.09
C HIS A 14 -1.22 1.69 11.71
N GLN A 15 -1.44 1.98 13.00
CA GLN A 15 -0.73 3.04 13.71
C GLN A 15 0.78 2.81 13.75
N GLN A 16 1.21 1.55 13.89
CA GLN A 16 2.63 1.20 13.89
C GLN A 16 3.24 1.44 12.49
N ALA A 17 2.59 1.01 11.42
CA ALA A 17 3.05 1.25 10.06
C ALA A 17 3.11 2.76 9.70
N GLU A 18 2.16 3.57 10.19
CA GLU A 18 2.18 5.02 10.02
C GLU A 18 3.35 5.69 10.76
N LYS A 19 3.68 5.19 11.95
CA LYS A 19 4.76 5.76 12.78
C LYS A 19 6.13 5.67 12.12
N ASN A 20 6.40 4.56 11.43
CA ASN A 20 7.67 4.30 10.77
C ASN A 20 7.72 4.84 9.33
N ASN A 21 6.62 5.42 8.86
CA ASN A 21 6.53 5.95 7.50
C ASN A 21 7.13 7.37 7.41
N ASP A 22 8.14 7.54 6.53
CA ASP A 22 8.80 8.81 6.28
C ASP A 22 7.92 9.87 5.59
N ALA A 23 6.70 9.53 5.20
CA ALA A 23 5.72 10.48 4.68
C ALA A 23 5.43 11.66 5.63
N ARG A 24 5.73 11.54 6.93
CA ARG A 24 5.69 12.65 7.89
C ARG A 24 6.55 13.84 7.46
N PHE A 25 7.71 13.58 6.84
CA PHE A 25 8.60 14.62 6.33
C PHE A 25 8.02 15.35 5.10
N ILE A 26 7.08 14.74 4.39
CA ILE A 26 6.30 15.42 3.34
C ILE A 26 5.28 16.37 3.97
N ILE A 27 4.61 15.93 5.04
CA ILE A 27 3.58 16.71 5.73
C ILE A 27 4.16 17.98 6.38
N ASP A 28 5.36 17.89 6.93
CA ASP A 28 6.08 19.05 7.52
C ASP A 28 7.00 19.79 6.52
N HIS A 29 6.99 19.35 5.24
CA HIS A 29 7.73 19.93 4.12
C HIS A 29 9.27 19.90 4.27
N SER A 30 9.79 18.98 5.10
CA SER A 30 11.22 18.84 5.40
C SER A 30 11.89 17.69 4.66
N ILE A 31 11.16 16.94 3.83
CA ILE A 31 11.70 15.77 3.12
C ILE A 31 12.80 16.20 2.15
N THR A 32 13.93 15.50 2.20
CA THR A 32 14.97 15.63 1.18
C THR A 32 14.67 14.78 -0.04
N HIS A 33 15.35 15.04 -1.16
CA HIS A 33 15.23 14.27 -2.39
C HIS A 33 15.55 12.78 -2.14
N ASP A 34 16.64 12.47 -1.45
CA ASP A 34 17.05 11.09 -1.15
C ASP A 34 16.04 10.39 -0.23
N GLN A 35 15.53 11.08 0.79
CA GLN A 35 14.45 10.53 1.63
C GLN A 35 13.19 10.23 0.84
N TYR A 36 12.84 11.07 -0.14
CA TYR A 36 11.69 10.84 -1.01
C TYR A 36 11.89 9.61 -1.89
N LEU A 37 13.07 9.46 -2.51
CA LEU A 37 13.41 8.26 -3.29
C LEU A 37 13.38 7.00 -2.43
N GLY A 38 13.92 7.06 -1.22
CA GLY A 38 13.86 5.96 -0.26
C GLY A 38 12.42 5.59 0.10
N LEU A 39 11.56 6.59 0.33
CA LEU A 39 10.13 6.38 0.58
C LEU A 39 9.42 5.72 -0.61
N LEU A 40 9.68 6.20 -1.83
CA LEU A 40 9.11 5.60 -3.05
C LEU A 40 9.57 4.15 -3.22
N TYR A 41 10.85 3.87 -2.99
CA TYR A 41 11.39 2.52 -3.14
C TYR A 41 10.85 1.55 -2.09
N LYS A 42 10.74 1.96 -0.82
CA LYS A 42 10.08 1.17 0.23
C LYS A 42 8.62 0.85 -0.15
N ASN A 43 7.88 1.84 -0.65
CA ASN A 43 6.54 1.60 -1.17
C ASN A 43 6.56 0.61 -2.34
N TYR A 44 7.51 0.72 -3.28
CA TYR A 44 7.64 -0.21 -4.40
C TYR A 44 7.81 -1.66 -3.92
N ILE A 45 8.72 -1.92 -2.97
CA ILE A 45 8.91 -3.25 -2.38
C ILE A 45 7.57 -3.80 -1.86
N VAL A 46 6.84 -2.98 -1.09
CA VAL A 46 5.59 -3.42 -0.48
C VAL A 46 4.51 -3.67 -1.53
N TYR A 47 4.23 -2.69 -2.40
CA TYR A 47 3.14 -2.83 -3.37
C TYR A 47 3.41 -3.92 -4.40
N ASN A 48 4.64 -4.03 -4.90
CA ASN A 48 5.01 -5.11 -5.81
C ASN A 48 4.72 -6.50 -5.21
N LYS A 49 5.07 -6.70 -3.94
CA LYS A 49 4.79 -7.97 -3.25
C LYS A 49 3.30 -8.21 -3.02
N LEU A 50 2.59 -7.22 -2.51
CA LEU A 50 1.17 -7.37 -2.18
C LEU A 50 0.29 -7.48 -3.42
N GLU A 51 0.58 -6.75 -4.50
CA GLU A 51 -0.11 -6.86 -5.80
C GLU A 51 0.09 -8.25 -6.41
N ASN A 52 1.32 -8.77 -6.39
CA ASN A 52 1.62 -10.14 -6.85
C ASN A 52 0.89 -11.19 -6.01
N LEU A 53 0.83 -11.03 -4.68
CA LEU A 53 0.07 -11.93 -3.81
C LEU A 53 -1.41 -11.97 -4.23
N ILE A 54 -2.04 -10.82 -4.40
CA ILE A 54 -3.44 -10.75 -4.81
C ILE A 54 -3.64 -11.34 -6.20
N HIS A 55 -2.71 -11.07 -7.14
CA HIS A 55 -2.77 -11.61 -8.49
C HIS A 55 -2.79 -13.15 -8.51
N ASN A 56 -2.04 -13.80 -7.61
CA ASN A 56 -2.04 -15.26 -7.48
C ASN A 56 -3.41 -15.84 -7.09
N PHE A 57 -4.29 -15.04 -6.47
CA PHE A 57 -5.65 -15.45 -6.08
C PHE A 57 -6.74 -14.85 -6.97
N MET A 58 -6.39 -14.20 -8.09
CA MET A 58 -7.33 -13.50 -8.95
C MET A 58 -8.52 -14.37 -9.37
N ASP A 59 -8.27 -15.65 -9.70
CA ASP A 59 -9.32 -16.57 -10.16
C ASP A 59 -10.27 -16.99 -9.03
N GLU A 60 -9.76 -17.04 -7.79
CA GLU A 60 -10.50 -17.47 -6.60
C GLU A 60 -11.28 -16.32 -5.94
N LEU A 61 -10.93 -15.06 -6.24
CA LEU A 61 -11.62 -13.90 -5.69
C LEU A 61 -13.11 -13.87 -6.11
N PRO A 62 -14.02 -13.46 -5.20
CA PRO A 62 -15.40 -13.12 -5.57
C PRO A 62 -15.44 -12.16 -6.75
N SER A 63 -16.34 -12.38 -7.71
CA SER A 63 -16.45 -11.62 -8.96
C SER A 63 -16.45 -10.12 -8.74
N ASP A 64 -17.18 -9.66 -7.72
CA ASP A 64 -17.37 -8.25 -7.42
C ASP A 64 -16.13 -7.59 -6.77
N LEU A 65 -15.17 -8.39 -6.29
CA LEU A 65 -13.88 -7.91 -5.79
C LEU A 65 -12.80 -7.85 -6.87
N LYS A 66 -12.93 -8.56 -7.98
CA LYS A 66 -11.91 -8.64 -9.04
C LYS A 66 -11.57 -7.27 -9.65
N GLU A 67 -12.55 -6.36 -9.76
CA GLU A 67 -12.29 -5.01 -10.26
C GLU A 67 -11.36 -4.18 -9.37
N PHE A 68 -11.29 -4.51 -8.07
CA PHE A 68 -10.40 -3.85 -7.11
C PHE A 68 -9.03 -4.50 -7.05
N ALA A 69 -8.87 -5.69 -7.61
CA ALA A 69 -7.62 -6.45 -7.66
C ALA A 69 -6.77 -6.14 -8.90
N VAL A 70 -7.19 -5.22 -9.75
CA VAL A 70 -6.41 -4.70 -10.87
C VAL A 70 -5.66 -3.46 -10.41
N TYR A 71 -4.33 -3.56 -10.33
CA TYR A 71 -3.45 -2.52 -9.77
C TYR A 71 -2.42 -2.02 -10.75
N ASP A 72 -1.99 -0.80 -10.48
CA ASP A 72 -0.90 -0.13 -11.19
C ASP A 72 0.02 0.66 -10.23
N LYS A 73 -0.01 0.35 -8.91
CA LYS A 73 0.74 1.11 -7.93
C LYS A 73 2.24 0.87 -8.03
N SER A 74 2.65 -0.38 -8.19
CA SER A 74 4.04 -0.73 -8.45
C SER A 74 4.55 -0.12 -9.76
N ASP A 75 3.74 -0.11 -10.83
CA ASP A 75 4.09 0.53 -12.10
C ASP A 75 4.26 2.06 -11.97
N ARG A 76 3.40 2.71 -11.18
CA ARG A 76 3.52 4.15 -10.90
C ARG A 76 4.78 4.46 -10.11
N LEU A 77 5.11 3.62 -9.12
CA LEU A 77 6.34 3.75 -8.33
C LEU A 77 7.59 3.57 -9.20
N ILE A 78 7.59 2.60 -10.12
CA ILE A 78 8.67 2.43 -11.09
C ILE A 78 8.83 3.69 -11.94
N LYS A 79 7.73 4.30 -12.42
CA LYS A 79 7.80 5.54 -13.20
C LYS A 79 8.43 6.68 -12.38
N ASP A 80 7.97 6.88 -11.14
CA ASP A 80 8.52 7.92 -10.26
C ASP A 80 10.00 7.72 -9.97
N LEU A 81 10.43 6.49 -9.71
CA LEU A 81 11.83 6.13 -9.45
C LEU A 81 12.69 6.27 -10.71
N THR A 82 12.19 5.82 -11.87
CA THR A 82 12.93 5.89 -13.14
C THR A 82 13.15 7.32 -13.61
N GLN A 83 12.15 8.21 -13.48
CA GLN A 83 12.30 9.63 -13.85
C GLN A 83 13.32 10.37 -12.97
N SER A 84 13.66 9.82 -11.81
CA SER A 84 14.65 10.35 -10.87
C SER A 84 16.00 9.62 -10.93
N ASP A 85 16.27 8.86 -11.99
CA ASP A 85 17.49 8.10 -12.22
C ASP A 85 17.86 7.14 -11.07
N PHE A 86 16.85 6.58 -10.37
CA PHE A 86 17.06 5.67 -9.25
C PHE A 86 17.74 4.38 -9.70
N ASN A 87 18.82 4.00 -9.00
CA ASN A 87 19.58 2.78 -9.30
C ASN A 87 19.02 1.58 -8.51
N PHE A 88 18.16 0.79 -9.14
CA PHE A 88 17.55 -0.41 -8.55
C PHE A 88 18.57 -1.51 -8.18
N ASP A 89 19.67 -1.64 -8.95
CA ASP A 89 20.64 -2.72 -8.75
C ASP A 89 21.35 -2.63 -7.39
N ARG A 90 21.35 -1.45 -6.76
CA ARG A 90 21.95 -1.26 -5.42
C ARG A 90 21.12 -1.90 -4.30
N PHE A 91 19.87 -2.27 -4.55
CA PHE A 91 18.89 -2.64 -3.54
C PHE A 91 18.16 -3.95 -3.88
N GLU A 92 18.79 -4.84 -4.69
CA GLU A 92 18.18 -6.12 -5.07
C GLU A 92 17.89 -7.05 -3.89
N ASP A 93 18.75 -7.01 -2.86
CA ASP A 93 18.62 -7.85 -1.66
C ASP A 93 17.36 -7.50 -0.85
N GLU A 94 16.94 -6.23 -0.83
CA GLU A 94 15.73 -5.77 -0.13
C GLU A 94 14.44 -6.29 -0.79
N LEU A 95 14.46 -6.52 -2.11
CA LEU A 95 13.35 -7.13 -2.83
C LEU A 95 13.14 -8.60 -2.44
N ALA A 96 14.18 -9.27 -1.96
CA ALA A 96 14.14 -10.68 -1.55
C ALA A 96 13.49 -10.91 -0.17
N VAL A 97 13.11 -9.85 0.56
CA VAL A 97 12.44 -9.97 1.86
C VAL A 97 11.10 -10.67 1.68
N ASP A 98 11.09 -11.97 1.96
CA ASP A 98 9.88 -12.79 1.83
C ASP A 98 9.02 -12.72 3.08
N ILE A 99 7.72 -12.49 2.87
CA ILE A 99 6.69 -12.52 3.89
C ILE A 99 5.55 -13.49 3.54
N THR A 100 5.63 -14.14 2.38
CA THR A 100 4.58 -15.10 2.02
C THR A 100 4.61 -16.25 3.01
N GLN A 101 3.56 -16.34 3.84
CA GLN A 101 3.31 -17.56 4.58
C GLN A 101 2.97 -18.67 3.58
N LYS A 102 3.56 -19.85 3.76
CA LYS A 102 3.34 -21.03 2.90
C LYS A 102 1.87 -21.40 2.70
N ASP A 103 0.99 -20.93 3.59
CA ASP A 103 -0.41 -21.29 3.68
C ASP A 103 -1.36 -20.08 3.48
N THR A 104 -0.94 -19.08 2.70
CA THR A 104 -1.84 -17.96 2.34
C THR A 104 -3.02 -18.47 1.52
N ASN A 105 -4.23 -17.97 1.82
CA ASN A 105 -5.46 -18.32 1.13
C ASN A 105 -6.20 -17.08 0.59
N VAL A 106 -7.26 -17.28 -0.20
CA VAL A 106 -8.02 -16.20 -0.82
C VAL A 106 -8.65 -15.24 0.19
N MET A 107 -9.04 -15.72 1.38
CA MET A 107 -9.61 -14.84 2.42
C MET A 107 -8.53 -13.89 2.96
N GLN A 108 -7.30 -14.37 3.14
CA GLN A 108 -6.18 -13.50 3.52
C GLN A 108 -5.86 -12.51 2.39
N ALA A 109 -5.93 -12.91 1.12
CA ALA A 109 -5.77 -12.00 -0.01
C ALA A 109 -6.83 -10.89 -0.01
N ILE A 110 -8.07 -11.16 0.39
CA ILE A 110 -9.12 -10.14 0.58
C ILE A 110 -8.72 -9.15 1.70
N GLY A 111 -8.10 -9.64 2.77
CA GLY A 111 -7.56 -8.78 3.83
C GLY A 111 -6.43 -7.86 3.36
N VAL A 112 -5.52 -8.38 2.54
CA VAL A 112 -4.46 -7.58 1.88
C VAL A 112 -5.09 -6.53 0.97
N LEU A 113 -6.11 -6.91 0.19
CA LEU A 113 -6.85 -6.01 -0.69
C LEU A 113 -7.46 -4.82 0.06
N TYR A 114 -8.03 -5.07 1.26
CA TYR A 114 -8.53 -4.02 2.13
C TYR A 114 -7.44 -2.99 2.50
N VAL A 115 -6.24 -3.45 2.80
CA VAL A 115 -5.12 -2.55 3.16
C VAL A 115 -4.69 -1.72 1.96
N ILE A 116 -4.52 -2.35 0.78
CA ILE A 116 -4.12 -1.65 -0.45
C ILE A 116 -5.16 -0.61 -0.88
N GLU A 117 -6.45 -0.94 -0.85
CA GLU A 117 -7.50 0.02 -1.20
C GLU A 117 -7.59 1.18 -0.19
N GLY A 118 -7.41 0.87 1.12
CA GLY A 118 -7.42 1.88 2.18
C GLY A 118 -6.25 2.86 2.12
N SER A 119 -5.07 2.40 1.71
CA SER A 119 -3.85 3.22 1.65
C SER A 119 -3.95 4.41 0.69
N MET A 120 -4.81 4.32 -0.35
CA MET A 120 -5.05 5.41 -1.30
C MET A 120 -5.63 6.66 -0.63
N LEU A 121 -6.33 6.50 0.49
CA LEU A 121 -6.87 7.65 1.25
C LEU A 121 -5.75 8.43 1.95
N GLY A 122 -4.74 7.75 2.50
CA GLY A 122 -3.55 8.39 3.05
C GLY A 122 -2.72 9.11 1.98
N GLY A 123 -2.56 8.48 0.82
CA GLY A 123 -1.83 9.06 -0.33
C GLY A 123 -2.38 10.41 -0.77
N MET A 124 -3.71 10.63 -0.69
CA MET A 124 -4.32 11.91 -1.03
C MET A 124 -3.89 13.06 -0.10
N MET A 125 -3.68 12.79 1.20
CA MET A 125 -3.15 13.81 2.13
C MET A 125 -1.72 14.17 1.74
N ILE A 126 -0.90 13.17 1.46
CA ILE A 126 0.51 13.34 1.05
C ILE A 126 0.59 14.18 -0.23
N ALA A 127 -0.21 13.87 -1.25
CA ALA A 127 -0.22 14.57 -2.53
C ALA A 127 -0.40 16.10 -2.39
N ASN A 128 -1.24 16.55 -1.45
CA ASN A 128 -1.48 17.96 -1.22
C ASN A 128 -0.25 18.71 -0.63
N HIS A 129 0.64 17.99 0.03
CA HIS A 129 1.84 18.55 0.66
C HIS A 129 3.06 18.55 -0.26
N LEU A 130 3.13 17.60 -1.21
CA LEU A 130 4.30 17.45 -2.11
C LEU A 130 4.68 18.73 -2.86
N GLN A 131 3.69 19.48 -3.35
CA GLN A 131 3.92 20.75 -4.06
C GLN A 131 4.57 21.85 -3.19
N HIS A 132 4.61 21.67 -1.87
CA HIS A 132 5.22 22.60 -0.92
C HIS A 132 6.61 22.16 -0.46
N CYS A 133 7.10 20.99 -0.89
CA CYS A 133 8.42 20.47 -0.57
C CYS A 133 9.46 21.04 -1.55
N SER A 134 10.23 22.01 -1.11
CA SER A 134 11.20 22.73 -1.98
C SER A 134 12.24 21.81 -2.62
N GLU A 135 12.69 20.78 -1.91
CA GLU A 135 13.69 19.80 -2.39
C GLU A 135 13.16 18.91 -3.52
N LEU A 136 11.83 18.87 -3.73
CA LEU A 136 11.20 18.07 -4.77
C LEU A 136 10.80 18.89 -6.01
N GLY A 137 11.19 20.16 -6.07
CA GLY A 137 10.81 21.07 -7.17
C GLY A 137 11.32 20.70 -8.57
N SER A 138 12.29 19.77 -8.67
CA SER A 138 12.75 19.21 -9.95
C SER A 138 11.90 18.05 -10.45
N ILE A 139 11.02 17.49 -9.63
CA ILE A 139 10.14 16.38 -9.99
C ILE A 139 8.86 16.95 -10.61
N GLU A 140 8.64 16.69 -11.89
CA GLU A 140 7.51 17.24 -12.63
C GLU A 140 6.18 16.56 -12.28
N GLU A 141 6.18 15.26 -12.09
CA GLU A 141 4.99 14.47 -11.76
C GLU A 141 5.27 13.49 -10.62
N HIS A 142 4.26 13.31 -9.76
CA HIS A 142 4.23 12.31 -8.69
C HIS A 142 3.16 11.26 -9.03
N HIS A 143 3.51 10.26 -9.85
CA HIS A 143 2.56 9.27 -10.37
C HIS A 143 1.91 8.44 -9.27
N PHE A 144 2.69 8.04 -8.26
CA PHE A 144 2.19 7.20 -7.17
C PHE A 144 1.21 7.95 -6.26
N PHE A 145 1.59 9.14 -5.80
CA PHE A 145 0.75 9.97 -4.94
C PHE A 145 -0.28 10.78 -5.73
N GLY A 146 -0.16 10.84 -7.04
CA GLY A 146 -1.07 11.56 -7.92
C GLY A 146 -2.44 10.90 -8.05
N GLY A 147 -3.31 11.55 -8.81
CA GLY A 147 -4.64 11.04 -9.12
C GLY A 147 -5.77 11.94 -8.64
N ASN A 148 -7.01 11.51 -8.91
CA ASN A 148 -8.20 12.28 -8.55
C ASN A 148 -8.72 11.88 -7.16
N PRO A 149 -8.65 12.77 -6.15
CA PRO A 149 -9.10 12.47 -4.79
C PRO A 149 -10.56 12.00 -4.70
N LYS A 150 -11.45 12.58 -5.51
CA LYS A 150 -12.86 12.19 -5.54
C LYS A 150 -13.04 10.77 -6.05
N ALA A 151 -12.26 10.37 -7.07
CA ALA A 151 -12.30 9.02 -7.60
C ALA A 151 -11.82 7.99 -6.57
N HIS A 152 -10.75 8.30 -5.81
CA HIS A 152 -10.25 7.42 -4.74
C HIS A 152 -11.29 7.22 -3.64
N VAL A 153 -11.95 8.30 -3.18
CA VAL A 153 -13.01 8.19 -2.17
C VAL A 153 -14.21 7.38 -2.68
N GLN A 154 -14.61 7.57 -3.95
CA GLN A 154 -15.70 6.80 -4.55
C GLN A 154 -15.34 5.33 -4.68
N ARG A 155 -14.11 5.01 -5.15
CA ARG A 155 -13.61 3.65 -5.26
C ARG A 155 -13.59 2.95 -3.90
N TRP A 156 -13.05 3.62 -2.86
CA TRP A 156 -13.06 3.09 -1.50
C TRP A 156 -14.48 2.80 -0.99
N LYS A 157 -15.43 3.72 -1.17
CA LYS A 157 -16.82 3.50 -0.77
C LYS A 157 -17.44 2.30 -1.47
N LYS A 158 -17.18 2.15 -2.78
CA LYS A 158 -17.65 1.02 -3.56
C LYS A 158 -17.04 -0.28 -3.05
N PHE A 159 -15.74 -0.30 -2.83
CA PHE A 159 -15.03 -1.45 -2.27
C PHE A 159 -15.61 -1.89 -0.92
N ILE A 160 -15.78 -0.95 0.02
CA ILE A 160 -16.38 -1.25 1.34
C ILE A 160 -17.79 -1.81 1.22
N ALA A 161 -18.62 -1.28 0.31
CA ALA A 161 -19.96 -1.80 0.09
C ALA A 161 -19.93 -3.25 -0.41
N VAL A 162 -19.05 -3.60 -1.34
CA VAL A 162 -18.86 -4.96 -1.84
C VAL A 162 -18.35 -5.87 -0.73
N LEU A 163 -17.31 -5.45 -0.02
CA LEU A 163 -16.71 -6.21 1.08
C LEU A 163 -17.72 -6.53 2.19
N ASP A 164 -18.53 -5.54 2.58
CA ASP A 164 -19.58 -5.72 3.60
C ASP A 164 -20.77 -6.54 3.12
N GLY A 165 -20.95 -6.68 1.81
CA GLY A 165 -21.96 -7.53 1.17
C GLY A 165 -21.61 -9.02 1.14
N LEU A 166 -20.36 -9.39 1.42
CA LEU A 166 -19.93 -10.79 1.43
C LEU A 166 -20.63 -11.58 2.54
N THR A 167 -21.09 -12.78 2.20
CA THR A 167 -21.59 -13.74 3.19
C THR A 167 -20.41 -14.53 3.74
N LEU A 168 -19.99 -14.23 4.97
CA LEU A 168 -18.79 -14.78 5.59
C LEU A 168 -19.13 -15.49 6.90
N ASN A 169 -18.56 -16.68 7.10
CA ASN A 169 -18.53 -17.33 8.41
C ASN A 169 -17.43 -16.74 9.30
N GLU A 170 -17.37 -17.13 10.57
CA GLU A 170 -16.40 -16.56 11.53
C GLU A 170 -14.95 -16.89 11.16
N GLN A 171 -14.68 -18.10 10.66
CA GLN A 171 -13.33 -18.50 10.25
C GLN A 171 -12.85 -17.66 9.04
N GLU A 172 -13.71 -17.43 8.05
CA GLU A 172 -13.39 -16.57 6.90
C GLU A 172 -13.09 -15.13 7.33
N LYS A 173 -13.86 -14.58 8.28
CA LYS A 173 -13.59 -13.25 8.85
C LYS A 173 -12.23 -13.20 9.55
N GLU A 174 -11.87 -14.23 10.32
CA GLU A 174 -10.57 -14.31 10.99
C GLU A 174 -9.43 -14.36 9.98
N GLU A 175 -9.57 -15.13 8.89
CA GLU A 175 -8.57 -15.18 7.84
C GLU A 175 -8.41 -13.84 7.13
N ILE A 176 -9.51 -13.11 6.83
CA ILE A 176 -9.45 -11.76 6.26
C ILE A 176 -8.72 -10.80 7.21
N ILE A 177 -9.03 -10.84 8.50
CA ILE A 177 -8.36 -10.01 9.52
C ILE A 177 -6.86 -10.34 9.57
N LYS A 178 -6.50 -11.63 9.55
CA LYS A 178 -5.11 -12.09 9.55
C LYS A 178 -4.36 -11.53 8.33
N GLY A 179 -4.92 -11.63 7.13
CA GLY A 179 -4.30 -11.08 5.92
C GLY A 179 -4.08 -9.57 6.00
N ALA A 180 -5.06 -8.82 6.50
CA ALA A 180 -4.92 -7.38 6.68
C ALA A 180 -3.82 -7.01 7.70
N LYS A 181 -3.74 -7.73 8.83
CA LYS A 181 -2.68 -7.54 9.83
C LYS A 181 -1.29 -7.83 9.27
N GLU A 182 -1.14 -8.93 8.54
CA GLU A 182 0.14 -9.27 7.92
C GLU A 182 0.57 -8.24 6.87
N ALA A 183 -0.37 -7.69 6.10
CA ALA A 183 -0.06 -6.59 5.18
C ALA A 183 0.47 -5.35 5.91
N PHE A 184 -0.17 -4.90 7.00
CA PHE A 184 0.33 -3.77 7.79
C PHE A 184 1.70 -4.05 8.44
N LYS A 185 1.91 -5.25 8.97
CA LYS A 185 3.23 -5.65 9.50
C LYS A 185 4.32 -5.64 8.43
N TYR A 186 3.95 -5.96 7.19
CA TYR A 186 4.90 -5.90 6.09
C TYR A 186 5.26 -4.46 5.75
N PHE A 187 4.30 -3.55 5.71
CA PHE A 187 4.58 -2.12 5.61
C PHE A 187 5.56 -1.67 6.70
N ASP A 188 5.26 -1.99 7.96
CA ASP A 188 6.08 -1.64 9.11
C ASP A 188 7.52 -2.15 8.95
N LYS A 189 7.68 -3.45 8.66
CA LYS A 189 8.98 -4.09 8.46
C LYS A 189 9.81 -3.43 7.35
N ILE A 190 9.20 -3.10 6.20
CA ILE A 190 9.91 -2.48 5.08
C ILE A 190 10.24 -1.02 5.38
N PHE A 191 9.36 -0.31 6.08
CA PHE A 191 9.62 1.09 6.46
C PHE A 191 10.72 1.22 7.53
N GLU A 192 11.00 0.18 8.32
CA GLU A 192 12.13 0.13 9.23
C GLU A 192 13.51 -0.05 8.53
N LEU A 193 13.54 -0.43 7.25
CA LEU A 193 14.80 -0.58 6.53
C LEU A 193 15.53 0.77 6.43
N GLU A 194 16.81 0.77 6.73
CA GLU A 194 17.69 1.91 6.48
C GLU A 194 18.25 1.80 5.05
N LEU A 195 17.77 2.67 4.15
CA LEU A 195 18.25 2.77 2.77
C LEU A 195 19.19 3.96 2.66
N VAL A 196 20.38 3.72 2.15
CA VAL A 196 21.36 4.78 1.82
C VAL A 196 21.27 5.00 0.30
N ILE A 197 20.52 6.01 -0.10
CA ILE A 197 20.28 6.39 -1.50
C ILE A 197 21.53 7.08 -2.09
#